data_7cec84a98888bd60a6f57d62a2c73f34
#
_entry.id   7cec84a98888bd60a6f57d62a2c73f34
#
_cell.length_a   1.000
_cell.length_b   1.000
_cell.length_c   1.000
_cell.angle_alpha   90.00
_cell.angle_beta   90.00
_cell.angle_gamma   90.00
#
_symmetry.space_group_name_H-M   'P 1'
#
loop_
_entity.id
_entity.type
_entity.pdbx_description
1 polymer ?
#
loop_
_entity_poly.entity_id
_entity_poly.type
_entity_poly.pdbx_seq_one_letter_code
_entity_poly.pdbx_strand_id
1 'polypeptide(L)'
;MALSRKWTAAQFFQSAVAPLAELDRIPLAWVQRYELINLVQLQVVSAFYAPMAAAYMTPVALQVDTVINYSTGASTWTGATRMLTATMNTNFASTDIGKTVMFRSGTAGYMGTIDSFVSATIVTLTGNALPAGNLASIDDIMVINTTVSNDLISLAGLAIMRAGDQVKLHLESSATTDIDPVTLEEMQRYQASDPRHPNKIIWCYSGDFLLLKTPLASYGSLVLWYPRVPQEPSADTDYIDLPDGPAIDLAQALLRKMIAERFLAGAVKNPQEIAAGVQAMAENYGLQMNKEDMKRKVEALK
;
A
#
# COMPACT_ATOMS: atom_id res chain seq x y z
N MET A 1 -8.31 -5.78 14.14
CA MET A 1 -8.92 -4.97 15.22
C MET A 1 -9.30 -3.64 14.62
N ALA A 2 -10.56 -3.26 14.67
CA ALA A 2 -10.95 -1.91 14.25
C ALA A 2 -10.42 -0.91 15.29
N LEU A 3 -9.85 0.21 14.82
CA LEU A 3 -9.52 1.33 15.70
C LEU A 3 -10.80 1.85 16.31
N SER A 4 -10.94 1.76 17.62
CA SER A 4 -12.06 2.37 18.35
C SER A 4 -11.80 3.88 18.39
N ARG A 5 -12.44 4.60 17.48
CA ARG A 5 -12.28 6.06 17.34
C ARG A 5 -13.22 6.75 18.31
N LYS A 6 -12.75 7.05 19.51
CA LYS A 6 -13.58 7.71 20.55
C LYS A 6 -13.26 9.20 20.71
N TRP A 7 -12.07 9.62 20.34
CA TRP A 7 -11.61 10.99 20.58
C TRP A 7 -11.68 11.81 19.31
N THR A 8 -12.43 12.89 19.33
CA THR A 8 -12.33 13.90 18.27
C THR A 8 -11.08 14.77 18.48
N ALA A 9 -10.59 15.44 17.43
CA ALA A 9 -9.43 16.31 17.50
C ALA A 9 -9.60 17.40 18.58
N ALA A 10 -10.80 18.00 18.67
CA ALA A 10 -11.12 18.97 19.70
C ALA A 10 -11.05 18.39 21.11
N GLN A 11 -11.70 17.24 21.34
CA GLN A 11 -11.68 16.58 22.65
C GLN A 11 -10.29 16.14 23.08
N PHE A 12 -9.53 15.57 22.15
CA PHE A 12 -8.15 15.15 22.38
C PHE A 12 -7.27 16.34 22.77
N PHE A 13 -7.34 17.43 21.99
CA PHE A 13 -6.58 18.62 22.26
C PHE A 13 -6.94 19.22 23.62
N GLN A 14 -8.23 19.43 23.90
CA GLN A 14 -8.71 19.96 25.17
C GLN A 14 -8.25 19.13 26.37
N SER A 15 -8.36 17.80 26.27
CA SER A 15 -7.91 16.89 27.33
C SER A 15 -6.39 16.97 27.55
N ALA A 16 -5.62 17.06 26.48
CA ALA A 16 -4.16 17.17 26.58
C ALA A 16 -3.72 18.46 27.26
N VAL A 17 -4.40 19.58 26.99
CA VAL A 17 -4.00 20.91 27.50
C VAL A 17 -4.69 21.31 28.79
N ALA A 18 -5.79 20.62 29.17
CA ALA A 18 -6.54 20.95 30.43
C ALA A 18 -5.66 21.05 31.69
N PRO A 19 -4.60 20.25 31.86
CA PRO A 19 -3.70 20.38 33.00
C PRO A 19 -2.77 21.61 32.92
N LEU A 20 -2.68 22.27 31.76
CA LEU A 20 -1.88 23.50 31.61
C LEU A 20 -2.74 24.69 32.03
N ALA A 21 -2.44 25.29 33.17
CA ALA A 21 -3.25 26.35 33.81
C ALA A 21 -3.40 27.65 33.00
N GLU A 22 -2.79 27.75 31.83
CA GLU A 22 -2.74 28.99 31.01
C GLU A 22 -3.27 28.80 29.60
N LEU A 23 -4.31 27.97 29.44
CA LEU A 23 -4.90 27.61 28.13
C LEU A 23 -5.30 28.83 27.29
N ASP A 24 -5.85 29.88 27.92
CA ASP A 24 -6.32 31.09 27.22
C ASP A 24 -5.18 31.94 26.63
N ARG A 25 -3.94 31.62 26.98
CA ARG A 25 -2.74 32.33 26.52
C ARG A 25 -2.01 31.66 25.37
N ILE A 26 -2.47 30.45 24.93
CA ILE A 26 -1.82 29.70 23.84
C ILE A 26 -2.43 30.19 22.52
N PRO A 27 -1.77 31.03 21.74
CA PRO A 27 -2.30 31.59 20.50
C PRO A 27 -2.09 30.60 19.35
N LEU A 28 -2.68 29.41 19.46
CA LEU A 28 -2.60 28.41 18.41
C LEU A 28 -3.81 28.49 17.47
N ALA A 29 -3.54 28.78 16.21
CA ALA A 29 -4.53 28.61 15.15
C ALA A 29 -4.91 27.11 15.03
N TRP A 30 -6.14 26.83 14.59
CA TRP A 30 -6.62 25.46 14.45
C TRP A 30 -5.71 24.58 13.57
N VAL A 31 -5.19 25.12 12.47
CA VAL A 31 -4.23 24.42 11.60
C VAL A 31 -3.00 23.95 12.37
N GLN A 32 -2.45 24.79 13.21
CA GLN A 32 -1.30 24.42 14.05
C GLN A 32 -1.63 23.35 15.10
N ARG A 33 -2.87 23.30 15.58
CA ARG A 33 -3.34 22.24 16.49
C ARG A 33 -3.39 20.89 15.77
N TYR A 34 -3.91 20.85 14.54
CA TYR A 34 -3.95 19.63 13.75
C TYR A 34 -2.56 19.12 13.39
N GLU A 35 -1.65 20.01 12.99
CA GLU A 35 -0.24 19.66 12.74
C GLU A 35 0.42 19.04 13.97
N LEU A 36 0.22 19.63 15.16
CA LEU A 36 0.77 19.09 16.41
C LEU A 36 0.17 17.72 16.76
N ILE A 37 -1.14 17.56 16.58
CA ILE A 37 -1.81 16.27 16.77
C ILE A 37 -1.23 15.23 15.83
N ASN A 38 -1.06 15.57 14.55
CA ASN A 38 -0.50 14.65 13.54
C ASN A 38 0.93 14.25 13.90
N LEU A 39 1.78 15.21 14.28
CA LEU A 39 3.15 14.90 14.72
C LEU A 39 3.18 13.92 15.88
N VAL A 40 2.32 14.11 16.86
CA VAL A 40 2.24 13.21 18.03
C VAL A 40 1.73 11.83 17.62
N GLN A 41 0.71 11.73 16.76
CA GLN A 41 0.25 10.45 16.22
C GLN A 41 1.40 9.71 15.53
N LEU A 42 2.12 10.38 14.64
CA LEU A 42 3.27 9.82 13.93
C LEU A 42 4.38 9.36 14.89
N GLN A 43 4.69 10.13 15.92
CA GLN A 43 5.69 9.76 16.93
C GLN A 43 5.29 8.50 17.69
N VAL A 44 4.05 8.41 18.17
CA VAL A 44 3.54 7.25 18.91
C VAL A 44 3.54 6.02 18.01
N VAL A 45 3.00 6.14 16.80
CA VAL A 45 2.92 5.01 15.86
C VAL A 45 4.32 4.57 15.44
N SER A 46 5.24 5.47 15.14
CA SER A 46 6.62 5.11 14.78
C SER A 46 7.36 4.39 15.93
N ALA A 47 7.16 4.86 17.17
CA ALA A 47 7.81 4.25 18.34
C ALA A 47 7.27 2.85 18.67
N PHE A 48 5.99 2.59 18.38
CA PHE A 48 5.29 1.36 18.72
C PHE A 48 4.69 0.64 17.52
N TYR A 49 5.28 0.83 16.35
CA TYR A 49 4.72 0.35 15.10
C TYR A 49 4.44 -1.17 15.10
N ALA A 50 5.42 -1.99 15.49
CA ALA A 50 5.29 -3.44 15.40
C ALA A 50 4.03 -3.99 16.13
N PRO A 51 3.78 -3.64 17.40
CA PRO A 51 2.56 -4.08 18.08
C PRO A 51 1.28 -3.42 17.55
N MET A 52 1.36 -2.23 16.93
CA MET A 52 0.21 -1.51 16.39
C MET A 52 -0.06 -1.82 14.91
N ALA A 53 0.85 -2.48 14.23
CA ALA A 53 0.81 -2.69 12.78
C ALA A 53 -0.53 -3.26 12.28
N ALA A 54 -1.10 -4.23 12.99
CA ALA A 54 -2.38 -4.84 12.62
C ALA A 54 -3.54 -3.83 12.57
N ALA A 55 -3.49 -2.76 13.37
CA ALA A 55 -4.50 -1.70 13.39
C ALA A 55 -4.41 -0.76 12.18
N TYR A 56 -3.23 -0.67 11.56
CA TYR A 56 -2.96 0.21 10.43
C TYR A 56 -2.90 -0.53 9.09
N MET A 57 -2.99 -1.87 9.09
CA MET A 57 -3.04 -2.62 7.85
C MET A 57 -4.33 -2.33 7.09
N THR A 58 -4.19 -1.82 5.90
CA THR A 58 -5.30 -1.44 5.03
C THR A 58 -5.20 -2.20 3.71
N PRO A 59 -6.28 -2.85 3.26
CA PRO A 59 -6.31 -3.47 1.94
C PRO A 59 -6.59 -2.41 0.87
N VAL A 60 -5.93 -2.55 -0.26
CA VAL A 60 -6.29 -1.89 -1.50
C VAL A 60 -6.39 -2.93 -2.61
N ALA A 61 -7.50 -2.95 -3.31
CA ALA A 61 -7.64 -3.75 -4.51
C ALA A 61 -6.74 -3.14 -5.59
N LEU A 62 -5.76 -3.90 -6.02
CA LEU A 62 -5.01 -3.57 -7.22
C LEU A 62 -5.85 -4.13 -8.38
N GLN A 63 -6.58 -3.27 -9.06
CA GLN A 63 -7.30 -3.67 -10.26
C GLN A 63 -6.28 -3.98 -11.34
N VAL A 64 -5.92 -5.24 -11.43
CA VAL A 64 -5.38 -5.81 -12.66
C VAL A 64 -6.62 -6.15 -13.48
N ASP A 65 -7.04 -5.20 -14.28
CA ASP A 65 -8.29 -5.32 -15.01
C ASP A 65 -8.28 -6.50 -15.97
N THR A 66 -9.28 -7.28 -15.78
CA THR A 66 -9.91 -8.22 -16.69
C THR A 66 -8.95 -9.13 -17.43
N VAL A 67 -8.63 -10.22 -16.78
CA VAL A 67 -8.16 -11.42 -17.48
C VAL A 67 -9.29 -11.89 -18.38
N ILE A 68 -9.12 -11.70 -19.65
CA ILE A 68 -9.94 -12.39 -20.63
C ILE A 68 -9.24 -13.69 -20.93
N ASN A 69 -9.55 -14.75 -20.18
CA ASN A 69 -9.06 -16.10 -20.44
C ASN A 69 -9.78 -16.65 -21.65
N TYR A 70 -9.02 -16.98 -22.67
CA TYR A 70 -9.50 -17.78 -23.78
C TYR A 70 -8.98 -19.18 -23.64
N SER A 71 -9.84 -20.08 -23.33
CA SER A 71 -9.56 -21.47 -23.53
C SER A 71 -9.73 -21.78 -25.01
N THR A 72 -8.63 -22.18 -25.63
CA THR A 72 -8.53 -22.98 -26.83
C THR A 72 -8.69 -22.32 -28.21
N GLY A 73 -7.58 -22.15 -28.86
CA GLY A 73 -7.33 -22.61 -30.23
C GLY A 73 -7.85 -21.79 -31.41
N ALA A 74 -8.55 -20.71 -31.21
CA ALA A 74 -9.18 -19.99 -32.31
C ALA A 74 -8.79 -18.50 -32.43
N SER A 75 -8.07 -17.94 -31.45
CA SER A 75 -7.56 -16.59 -31.55
C SER A 75 -6.28 -16.55 -32.39
N THR A 76 -6.11 -15.49 -33.18
CA THR A 76 -5.02 -15.40 -34.15
C THR A 76 -4.32 -14.05 -34.07
N TRP A 77 -3.04 -14.04 -34.47
CA TRP A 77 -2.26 -12.83 -34.66
C TRP A 77 -1.83 -12.73 -36.12
N THR A 78 -2.01 -11.55 -36.70
CA THR A 78 -1.55 -11.22 -38.05
C THR A 78 -0.43 -10.19 -37.96
N GLY A 79 0.82 -10.62 -38.16
CA GLY A 79 2.01 -9.78 -37.98
C GLY A 79 2.06 -8.58 -38.94
N ALA A 80 1.65 -8.76 -40.19
CA ALA A 80 1.69 -7.69 -41.22
C ALA A 80 0.77 -6.50 -40.88
N THR A 81 -0.41 -6.77 -40.32
CA THR A 81 -1.39 -5.74 -39.94
C THR A 81 -1.37 -5.45 -38.44
N ARG A 82 -0.54 -6.15 -37.67
CA ARG A 82 -0.48 -6.07 -36.20
C ARG A 82 -1.85 -6.26 -35.53
N MET A 83 -2.66 -7.14 -36.12
CA MET A 83 -4.02 -7.41 -35.63
C MET A 83 -4.06 -8.64 -34.75
N LEU A 84 -4.64 -8.44 -33.58
CA LEU A 84 -5.04 -9.52 -32.66
C LEU A 84 -6.52 -9.77 -32.87
N THR A 85 -6.86 -10.99 -33.29
CA THR A 85 -8.24 -11.44 -33.47
C THR A 85 -8.58 -12.47 -32.42
N ALA A 86 -9.51 -12.18 -31.56
CA ALA A 86 -9.99 -13.08 -30.51
C ALA A 86 -11.35 -13.65 -30.91
N THR A 87 -11.58 -14.92 -30.67
CA THR A 87 -12.74 -15.61 -31.26
C THR A 87 -13.87 -15.93 -30.32
N MET A 88 -13.70 -15.89 -29.02
CA MET A 88 -14.82 -16.15 -28.08
C MET A 88 -14.65 -15.34 -26.79
N ASN A 89 -15.78 -14.81 -26.30
CA ASN A 89 -15.91 -14.10 -25.02
C ASN A 89 -15.05 -12.83 -24.86
N THR A 90 -14.52 -12.28 -25.93
CA THR A 90 -13.90 -10.96 -25.90
C THR A 90 -14.93 -9.87 -26.06
N ASN A 91 -14.79 -8.86 -25.25
CA ASN A 91 -15.45 -7.60 -25.46
C ASN A 91 -14.42 -6.49 -25.35
N PHE A 92 -13.48 -6.42 -26.31
CA PHE A 92 -12.69 -5.21 -26.46
C PHE A 92 -13.64 -4.03 -26.60
N ALA A 93 -13.27 -2.93 -25.98
CA ALA A 93 -14.01 -1.68 -26.08
C ALA A 93 -13.10 -0.58 -26.64
N SER A 94 -13.69 0.46 -27.19
CA SER A 94 -12.92 1.64 -27.63
C SER A 94 -12.18 2.33 -26.48
N THR A 95 -12.63 2.12 -25.24
CA THR A 95 -11.97 2.57 -24.02
C THR A 95 -10.72 1.78 -23.65
N ASP A 96 -10.42 0.69 -24.39
CA ASP A 96 -9.23 -0.11 -24.17
C ASP A 96 -8.02 0.38 -24.96
N ILE A 97 -8.21 1.39 -25.82
CA ILE A 97 -7.08 2.03 -26.54
C ILE A 97 -6.10 2.60 -25.51
N GLY A 98 -4.82 2.30 -25.71
CA GLY A 98 -3.73 2.66 -24.79
C GLY A 98 -3.47 1.65 -23.68
N LYS A 99 -4.34 0.65 -23.49
CA LYS A 99 -4.10 -0.44 -22.54
C LYS A 99 -3.07 -1.42 -23.08
N THR A 100 -2.39 -2.09 -22.17
CA THR A 100 -1.45 -3.16 -22.53
C THR A 100 -2.19 -4.46 -22.73
N VAL A 101 -1.84 -5.17 -23.80
CA VAL A 101 -2.29 -6.54 -24.07
C VAL A 101 -1.11 -7.49 -24.02
N MET A 102 -1.28 -8.57 -23.30
CA MET A 102 -0.38 -9.71 -23.32
C MET A 102 -1.11 -10.90 -23.94
N PHE A 103 -0.41 -11.66 -24.76
CA PHE A 103 -0.94 -12.90 -25.32
C PHE A 103 0.14 -13.96 -25.45
N ARG A 104 -0.28 -15.21 -25.45
CA ARG A 104 0.62 -16.36 -25.49
C ARG A 104 0.25 -17.28 -26.63
N SER A 105 1.29 -17.84 -27.28
CA SER A 105 1.15 -18.94 -28.24
C SER A 105 2.17 -20.01 -27.89
N GLY A 106 1.70 -21.16 -27.43
CA GLY A 106 2.54 -22.21 -26.87
C GLY A 106 3.32 -21.71 -25.65
N THR A 107 4.64 -21.78 -25.70
CA THR A 107 5.53 -21.30 -24.63
C THR A 107 5.97 -19.83 -24.80
N ALA A 108 5.66 -19.21 -25.93
CA ALA A 108 6.09 -17.84 -26.23
C ALA A 108 5.03 -16.82 -25.77
N GLY A 109 5.46 -15.84 -24.98
CA GLY A 109 4.64 -14.71 -24.54
C GLY A 109 4.97 -13.45 -25.33
N TYR A 110 3.97 -12.69 -25.68
CA TYR A 110 4.07 -11.44 -26.44
C TYR A 110 3.33 -10.33 -25.74
N MET A 111 3.76 -9.09 -25.96
CA MET A 111 3.18 -7.93 -25.31
C MET A 111 3.14 -6.74 -26.27
N GLY A 112 2.03 -6.02 -26.22
CA GLY A 112 1.85 -4.78 -26.98
C GLY A 112 0.85 -3.86 -26.32
N THR A 113 0.70 -2.66 -26.87
CA THR A 113 -0.31 -1.68 -26.46
C THR A 113 -1.42 -1.63 -27.51
N ILE A 114 -2.68 -1.56 -27.12
CA ILE A 114 -3.81 -1.39 -28.03
C ILE A 114 -3.67 0.00 -28.70
N ASP A 115 -3.43 -0.02 -30.00
CA ASP A 115 -3.31 1.18 -30.84
C ASP A 115 -4.66 1.64 -31.34
N SER A 116 -5.47 0.68 -31.83
CA SER A 116 -6.82 0.98 -32.28
C SER A 116 -7.81 -0.14 -32.00
N PHE A 117 -9.06 0.23 -31.82
CA PHE A 117 -10.20 -0.65 -31.69
C PHE A 117 -10.87 -0.82 -33.05
N VAL A 118 -10.96 -2.06 -33.52
CA VAL A 118 -11.62 -2.41 -34.79
C VAL A 118 -13.02 -2.96 -34.53
N SER A 119 -13.14 -3.90 -33.61
CA SER A 119 -14.42 -4.48 -33.18
C SER A 119 -14.27 -5.10 -31.79
N ALA A 120 -15.37 -5.58 -31.24
CA ALA A 120 -15.35 -6.27 -29.94
C ALA A 120 -14.41 -7.50 -29.90
N THR A 121 -14.01 -8.02 -31.03
CA THR A 121 -13.11 -9.17 -31.14
C THR A 121 -11.78 -8.83 -31.80
N ILE A 122 -11.56 -7.61 -32.30
CA ILE A 122 -10.36 -7.26 -33.07
C ILE A 122 -9.79 -5.94 -32.59
N VAL A 123 -8.51 -5.94 -32.28
CA VAL A 123 -7.70 -4.74 -31.98
C VAL A 123 -6.39 -4.74 -32.76
N THR A 124 -5.84 -3.58 -33.04
CA THR A 124 -4.46 -3.47 -33.49
C THR A 124 -3.53 -3.16 -32.33
N LEU A 125 -2.32 -3.68 -32.38
CA LEU A 125 -1.32 -3.50 -31.33
C LEU A 125 -0.08 -2.80 -31.85
N THR A 126 0.52 -1.98 -30.98
CA THR A 126 1.88 -1.42 -31.17
C THR A 126 2.81 -2.00 -30.10
N GLY A 127 4.10 -2.06 -30.40
CA GLY A 127 5.14 -2.53 -29.47
C GLY A 127 6.27 -3.24 -30.17
N ASN A 128 7.41 -3.33 -29.49
CA ASN A 128 8.62 -3.95 -30.00
C ASN A 128 8.70 -5.47 -29.69
N ALA A 129 7.87 -5.94 -28.75
CA ALA A 129 7.83 -7.33 -28.32
C ALA A 129 6.73 -8.16 -29.05
N LEU A 130 6.21 -7.64 -30.15
CA LEU A 130 5.20 -8.32 -30.97
C LEU A 130 5.86 -9.22 -32.02
N PRO A 131 5.27 -10.39 -32.33
CA PRO A 131 5.83 -11.27 -33.36
C PRO A 131 5.68 -10.67 -34.76
N ALA A 132 6.72 -10.78 -35.56
CA ALA A 132 6.70 -10.31 -36.96
C ALA A 132 5.86 -11.22 -37.86
N GLY A 133 5.75 -12.51 -37.52
CA GLY A 133 4.99 -13.51 -38.26
C GLY A 133 3.56 -13.67 -37.75
N ASN A 134 2.77 -14.42 -38.50
CA ASN A 134 1.40 -14.79 -38.10
C ASN A 134 1.43 -15.94 -37.07
N LEU A 135 0.53 -15.89 -36.10
CA LEU A 135 0.27 -17.00 -35.17
C LEU A 135 -1.13 -17.50 -35.42
N ALA A 136 -1.23 -18.78 -35.72
CA ALA A 136 -2.50 -19.44 -36.04
C ALA A 136 -3.31 -19.85 -34.79
N SER A 137 -2.66 -19.86 -33.63
CA SER A 137 -3.28 -20.18 -32.35
C SER A 137 -2.71 -19.32 -31.26
N ILE A 138 -3.59 -18.68 -30.50
CA ILE A 138 -3.27 -17.93 -29.29
C ILE A 138 -4.03 -18.60 -28.15
N ASP A 139 -3.30 -19.00 -27.13
CA ASP A 139 -3.85 -19.75 -26.01
C ASP A 139 -4.52 -18.84 -24.97
N ASP A 140 -3.88 -17.70 -24.69
CA ASP A 140 -4.36 -16.75 -23.69
C ASP A 140 -4.19 -15.30 -24.19
N ILE A 141 -5.15 -14.45 -23.88
CA ILE A 141 -5.10 -13.00 -24.11
C ILE A 141 -5.48 -12.29 -22.81
N MET A 142 -4.69 -11.31 -22.42
CA MET A 142 -4.91 -10.51 -21.24
C MET A 142 -4.82 -9.02 -21.60
N VAL A 143 -5.84 -8.25 -21.21
CA VAL A 143 -5.82 -6.78 -21.32
C VAL A 143 -5.56 -6.20 -19.93
N ILE A 144 -4.55 -5.35 -19.82
CA ILE A 144 -4.14 -4.74 -18.57
C ILE A 144 -4.48 -3.26 -18.61
N ASN A 145 -5.24 -2.82 -17.64
CA ASN A 145 -5.77 -1.43 -17.59
C ASN A 145 -4.77 -0.41 -17.04
N THR A 146 -3.49 -0.75 -16.96
CA THR A 146 -2.48 0.18 -16.45
C THR A 146 -1.66 0.78 -17.58
N THR A 147 -1.51 2.08 -17.57
CA THR A 147 -0.54 2.83 -18.40
C THR A 147 0.91 2.58 -17.98
N VAL A 148 1.14 1.64 -17.08
CA VAL A 148 2.46 1.29 -16.52
C VAL A 148 2.92 -0.03 -17.10
N SER A 149 4.23 -0.19 -17.31
CA SER A 149 4.80 -1.46 -17.74
C SER A 149 4.31 -2.61 -16.86
N ASN A 150 4.06 -3.77 -17.43
CA ASN A 150 3.42 -4.93 -16.77
C ASN A 150 4.07 -5.39 -15.47
N ASP A 151 5.27 -4.95 -15.21
CA ASP A 151 6.08 -5.35 -14.07
C ASP A 151 6.09 -4.29 -12.96
N LEU A 152 5.45 -3.13 -13.16
CA LEU A 152 5.57 -1.99 -12.26
C LEU A 152 4.21 -1.38 -11.94
N ILE A 153 3.79 -1.48 -10.69
CA ILE A 153 2.58 -0.83 -10.19
C ILE A 153 3.00 0.34 -9.32
N SER A 154 2.59 1.55 -9.69
CA SER A 154 2.82 2.73 -8.87
C SER A 154 1.94 2.70 -7.63
N LEU A 155 2.56 2.89 -6.49
CA LEU A 155 1.91 3.08 -5.20
C LEU A 155 1.83 4.57 -4.82
N ALA A 156 2.16 5.45 -5.78
CA ALA A 156 2.03 6.89 -5.59
C ALA A 156 0.59 7.24 -5.23
N GLY A 157 0.41 8.02 -4.18
CA GLY A 157 -0.91 8.34 -3.62
C GLY A 157 -1.38 7.44 -2.49
N LEU A 158 -0.72 6.30 -2.24
CA LEU A 158 -0.91 5.53 -1.03
C LEU A 158 0.01 6.10 0.06
N ALA A 159 -0.57 6.59 1.15
CA ALA A 159 0.21 7.02 2.31
C ALA A 159 0.73 5.79 3.08
N ILE A 160 1.77 5.15 2.54
CA ILE A 160 2.38 3.95 3.11
C ILE A 160 3.39 4.36 4.16
N MET A 161 3.24 3.83 5.38
CA MET A 161 4.27 3.97 6.39
C MET A 161 5.45 3.08 6.01
N ARG A 162 6.62 3.67 5.77
CA ARG A 162 7.84 2.94 5.44
C ARG A 162 8.33 2.16 6.66
N ALA A 163 7.80 1.00 6.84
CA ALA A 163 8.28 0.05 7.82
C ALA A 163 8.41 -1.31 7.15
N GLY A 164 9.52 -1.51 6.44
CA GLY A 164 10.05 -2.81 6.03
C GLY A 164 9.02 -3.85 5.54
N ASP A 165 9.18 -5.04 5.98
CA ASP A 165 8.61 -6.32 5.54
C ASP A 165 7.10 -6.53 5.74
N GLN A 166 6.28 -5.48 5.89
CA GLN A 166 4.88 -5.63 6.27
C GLN A 166 3.86 -5.43 5.14
N VAL A 167 4.33 -5.08 3.96
CA VAL A 167 3.47 -5.08 2.77
C VAL A 167 3.22 -6.53 2.37
N LYS A 168 1.96 -6.91 2.21
CA LYS A 168 1.56 -8.27 1.80
C LYS A 168 0.68 -8.19 0.58
N LEU A 169 0.99 -9.02 -0.41
CA LEU A 169 0.19 -9.17 -1.61
C LEU A 169 -0.57 -10.49 -1.57
N HIS A 170 -1.86 -10.45 -1.85
CA HIS A 170 -2.73 -11.61 -1.89
C HIS A 170 -3.54 -11.64 -3.18
N LEU A 171 -3.86 -12.85 -3.66
CA LEU A 171 -4.87 -13.07 -4.69
C LEU A 171 -6.23 -13.25 -4.03
N GLU A 172 -7.24 -12.52 -4.49
CA GLU A 172 -8.58 -12.60 -3.94
C GLU A 172 -9.34 -13.86 -4.39
N SER A 173 -8.98 -14.44 -5.53
CA SER A 173 -9.83 -15.42 -6.22
C SER A 173 -9.25 -16.82 -6.38
N SER A 174 -8.03 -17.12 -5.96
CA SER A 174 -7.44 -18.44 -6.23
C SER A 174 -6.73 -19.05 -5.02
N ALA A 175 -7.21 -20.23 -4.64
CA ALA A 175 -6.56 -21.09 -3.64
C ALA A 175 -5.26 -21.77 -4.14
N THR A 176 -4.87 -21.56 -5.39
CA THR A 176 -3.84 -22.37 -6.06
C THR A 176 -2.63 -21.60 -6.59
N THR A 177 -2.68 -20.28 -6.61
CA THR A 177 -1.53 -19.48 -7.11
C THR A 177 -0.74 -18.96 -5.93
N ASP A 178 0.45 -19.50 -5.74
CA ASP A 178 1.39 -19.01 -4.74
C ASP A 178 1.97 -17.66 -5.17
N ILE A 179 2.04 -16.75 -4.22
CA ILE A 179 2.65 -15.43 -4.37
C ILE A 179 3.87 -15.38 -3.47
N ASP A 180 5.05 -15.26 -4.06
CA ASP A 180 6.30 -15.25 -3.32
C ASP A 180 6.89 -13.83 -3.26
N PRO A 181 7.13 -13.26 -2.07
CA PRO A 181 7.96 -12.09 -1.94
C PRO A 181 9.40 -12.46 -2.26
N VAL A 182 10.06 -11.64 -3.08
CA VAL A 182 11.47 -11.81 -3.43
C VAL A 182 12.23 -10.51 -3.21
N THR A 183 13.55 -10.59 -3.17
CA THR A 183 14.40 -9.40 -3.12
C THR A 183 14.44 -8.72 -4.48
N LEU A 184 14.80 -7.42 -4.50
CA LEU A 184 14.97 -6.68 -5.77
C LEU A 184 16.05 -7.33 -6.65
N GLU A 185 17.09 -7.87 -6.06
CA GLU A 185 18.17 -8.55 -6.77
C GLU A 185 17.68 -9.85 -7.43
N GLU A 186 16.88 -10.64 -6.72
CA GLU A 186 16.24 -11.83 -7.28
C GLU A 186 15.26 -11.47 -8.39
N MET A 187 14.47 -10.39 -8.20
CA MET A 187 13.55 -9.89 -9.21
C MET A 187 14.29 -9.50 -10.51
N GLN A 188 15.43 -8.85 -10.40
CA GLN A 188 16.24 -8.46 -11.56
C GLN A 188 16.84 -9.66 -12.29
N ARG A 189 17.18 -10.71 -11.57
CA ARG A 189 17.76 -11.95 -12.12
C ARG A 189 16.70 -12.95 -12.60
N TYR A 190 15.44 -12.69 -12.31
CA TYR A 190 14.36 -13.60 -12.63
C TYR A 190 14.19 -13.75 -14.14
N GLN A 191 14.17 -14.99 -14.58
CA GLN A 191 13.76 -15.39 -15.94
C GLN A 191 12.46 -16.20 -15.83
N ALA A 192 11.57 -16.08 -16.80
CA ALA A 192 10.28 -16.76 -16.80
C ALA A 192 10.40 -18.30 -16.70
N SER A 193 11.58 -18.84 -17.04
CA SER A 193 11.93 -20.27 -16.94
C SER A 193 12.64 -20.64 -15.63
N ASP A 194 12.71 -19.73 -14.63
CA ASP A 194 13.43 -20.01 -13.39
C ASP A 194 12.76 -21.15 -12.62
N PRO A 195 13.44 -22.30 -12.43
CA PRO A 195 12.85 -23.46 -11.77
C PRO A 195 12.59 -23.23 -10.27
N ARG A 196 13.11 -22.16 -9.68
CA ARG A 196 12.89 -21.84 -8.26
C ARG A 196 11.48 -21.34 -7.98
N HIS A 197 10.85 -20.72 -8.97
CA HIS A 197 9.50 -20.16 -8.85
C HIS A 197 8.60 -20.60 -10.02
N PRO A 198 8.43 -21.91 -10.27
CA PRO A 198 7.63 -22.38 -11.38
C PRO A 198 6.16 -22.02 -11.16
N ASN A 199 5.59 -21.30 -12.13
CA ASN A 199 4.17 -20.88 -12.11
C ASN A 199 3.75 -20.02 -10.91
N LYS A 200 4.68 -19.36 -10.24
CA LYS A 200 4.40 -18.46 -9.12
C LYS A 200 4.39 -17.00 -9.56
N ILE A 201 3.60 -16.22 -8.89
CA ILE A 201 3.70 -14.77 -8.94
C ILE A 201 4.81 -14.37 -7.97
N ILE A 202 5.83 -13.68 -8.47
CA ILE A 202 6.86 -13.10 -7.61
C ILE A 202 6.70 -11.59 -7.57
N TRP A 203 6.96 -11.02 -6.42
CA TRP A 203 6.85 -9.58 -6.23
C TRP A 203 7.91 -9.06 -5.27
N CYS A 204 8.26 -7.78 -5.44
CA CYS A 204 9.03 -7.05 -4.46
C CYS A 204 8.52 -5.62 -4.32
N TYR A 205 8.71 -5.05 -3.14
CA TYR A 205 8.41 -3.67 -2.86
C TYR A 205 9.70 -2.85 -2.99
N SER A 206 9.67 -1.80 -3.79
CA SER A 206 10.83 -0.92 -3.98
C SER A 206 10.40 0.55 -4.01
N GLY A 207 10.59 1.23 -2.89
CA GLY A 207 10.22 2.65 -2.75
C GLY A 207 8.73 2.89 -2.93
N ASP A 208 8.34 3.60 -3.97
CA ASP A 208 6.94 3.90 -4.27
C ASP A 208 6.34 2.96 -5.32
N PHE A 209 6.99 1.83 -5.56
CA PHE A 209 6.59 0.88 -6.60
C PHE A 209 6.48 -0.54 -6.05
N LEU A 210 5.52 -1.27 -6.56
CA LEU A 210 5.40 -2.70 -6.48
C LEU A 210 5.87 -3.29 -7.81
N LEU A 211 6.95 -4.05 -7.78
CA LEU A 211 7.42 -4.81 -8.94
C LEU A 211 6.78 -6.18 -8.90
N LEU A 212 6.21 -6.60 -10.02
CA LEU A 212 5.48 -7.84 -10.14
C LEU A 212 5.93 -8.60 -11.38
N LYS A 213 6.28 -9.87 -11.25
CA LYS A 213 6.48 -10.80 -12.36
C LYS A 213 5.59 -12.01 -12.21
N THR A 214 4.94 -12.36 -13.27
CA THR A 214 3.96 -13.42 -13.24
C THR A 214 4.09 -14.32 -14.46
N PRO A 215 3.82 -15.62 -14.32
CA PRO A 215 3.45 -16.43 -15.46
C PRO A 215 2.13 -15.89 -16.03
N LEU A 216 1.98 -15.89 -17.35
CA LEU A 216 0.85 -15.32 -18.10
C LEU A 216 -0.52 -15.99 -17.83
N ALA A 217 -0.63 -16.91 -16.91
CA ALA A 217 -1.85 -17.64 -16.62
C ALA A 217 -2.56 -17.04 -15.40
N SER A 218 -3.75 -16.55 -15.63
CA SER A 218 -4.80 -16.24 -14.64
C SER A 218 -4.45 -15.29 -13.50
N TYR A 219 -4.63 -14.00 -13.71
CA TYR A 219 -4.78 -13.07 -12.60
C TYR A 219 -6.21 -13.07 -12.08
N GLY A 220 -6.34 -13.26 -10.78
CA GLY A 220 -7.48 -12.74 -10.05
C GLY A 220 -7.21 -11.32 -9.57
N SER A 221 -8.16 -10.71 -8.90
CA SER A 221 -7.96 -9.43 -8.22
C SER A 221 -6.84 -9.58 -7.20
N LEU A 222 -5.81 -8.74 -7.32
CA LEU A 222 -4.74 -8.66 -6.35
C LEU A 222 -5.16 -7.70 -5.24
N VAL A 223 -4.96 -8.09 -3.99
CA VAL A 223 -5.16 -7.21 -2.83
C VAL A 223 -3.83 -6.96 -2.16
N LEU A 224 -3.42 -5.69 -2.16
CA LEU A 224 -2.25 -5.23 -1.43
C LEU A 224 -2.69 -4.83 -0.02
N TRP A 225 -2.14 -5.49 0.99
CA TRP A 225 -2.22 -5.07 2.37
C TRP A 225 -0.98 -4.24 2.71
N TYR A 226 -1.18 -3.02 3.11
CA TYR A 226 -0.10 -2.12 3.46
C TYR A 226 -0.37 -1.37 4.76
N PRO A 227 0.68 -1.01 5.51
CA PRO A 227 0.56 -0.17 6.68
C PRO A 227 0.36 1.28 6.24
N ARG A 228 -0.82 1.83 6.49
CA ARG A 228 -1.09 3.23 6.21
C ARG A 228 -0.54 4.16 7.28
N VAL A 229 -0.21 5.36 6.88
CA VAL A 229 0.10 6.47 7.80
C VAL A 229 -1.18 6.85 8.58
N PRO A 230 -1.09 7.22 9.87
CA PRO A 230 -2.22 7.79 10.59
C PRO A 230 -2.85 8.97 9.82
N GLN A 231 -4.16 9.02 9.82
CA GLN A 231 -4.89 10.08 9.14
C GLN A 231 -4.73 11.41 9.91
N GLU A 232 -4.34 12.46 9.20
CA GLU A 232 -4.26 13.79 9.75
C GLU A 232 -5.67 14.37 9.92
N PRO A 233 -6.04 14.88 11.13
CA PRO A 233 -7.30 15.56 11.30
C PRO A 233 -7.26 16.92 10.60
N SER A 234 -8.35 17.29 9.96
CA SER A 234 -8.57 18.55 9.24
C SER A 234 -9.68 19.39 9.84
N ALA A 235 -10.48 18.80 10.72
CA ALA A 235 -11.59 19.44 11.41
C ALA A 235 -11.65 18.99 12.89
N ASP A 236 -12.29 19.81 13.71
CA ASP A 236 -12.49 19.53 15.14
C ASP A 236 -13.26 18.24 15.44
N THR A 237 -14.12 17.85 14.50
CA THR A 237 -14.95 16.65 14.55
C THR A 237 -14.24 15.39 14.05
N ASP A 238 -13.08 15.55 13.42
CA ASP A 238 -12.32 14.40 12.93
C ASP A 238 -11.78 13.60 14.10
N TYR A 239 -11.76 12.29 13.94
CA TYR A 239 -11.29 11.41 14.99
C TYR A 239 -9.77 11.25 14.95
N ILE A 240 -9.19 11.17 16.14
CA ILE A 240 -7.79 10.81 16.31
C ILE A 240 -7.57 9.36 15.84
N ASP A 241 -6.56 9.18 15.02
CA ASP A 241 -6.26 7.88 14.41
C ASP A 241 -5.23 7.10 15.23
N LEU A 242 -5.53 6.91 16.51
CA LEU A 242 -4.78 6.09 17.45
C LEU A 242 -5.71 5.08 18.13
N PRO A 243 -5.20 3.89 18.53
CA PRO A 243 -5.96 2.99 19.38
C PRO A 243 -6.28 3.63 20.73
N ASP A 244 -7.47 3.35 21.26
CA ASP A 244 -7.84 3.81 22.60
C ASP A 244 -6.93 3.24 23.69
N GLY A 245 -6.89 3.94 24.83
CA GLY A 245 -6.14 3.55 26.00
C GLY A 245 -4.71 4.10 26.00
N PRO A 246 -3.68 3.33 26.34
CA PRO A 246 -2.33 3.84 26.58
C PRO A 246 -1.70 4.62 25.43
N ALA A 247 -2.11 4.37 24.18
CA ALA A 247 -1.65 5.12 23.02
C ALA A 247 -2.16 6.57 23.06
N ILE A 248 -3.42 6.76 23.42
CA ILE A 248 -4.04 8.08 23.59
C ILE A 248 -3.39 8.83 24.76
N ASP A 249 -3.20 8.15 25.90
CA ASP A 249 -2.59 8.75 27.09
C ASP A 249 -1.17 9.23 26.81
N LEU A 250 -0.36 8.40 26.14
CA LEU A 250 0.99 8.78 25.71
C LEU A 250 0.96 9.95 24.73
N ALA A 251 0.06 9.92 23.74
CA ALA A 251 -0.08 11.00 22.77
C ALA A 251 -0.48 12.31 23.43
N GLN A 252 -1.39 12.29 24.41
CA GLN A 252 -1.75 13.48 25.19
C GLN A 252 -0.58 14.01 26.01
N ALA A 253 0.21 13.14 26.64
CA ALA A 253 1.41 13.53 27.35
C ALA A 253 2.45 14.18 26.44
N LEU A 254 2.69 13.62 25.25
CA LEU A 254 3.58 14.20 24.25
C LEU A 254 3.08 15.54 23.73
N LEU A 255 1.78 15.66 23.42
CA LEU A 255 1.18 16.91 22.97
C LEU A 255 1.33 18.00 24.04
N ARG A 256 1.04 17.67 25.29
CA ARG A 256 1.21 18.57 26.43
C ARG A 256 2.65 19.06 26.56
N LYS A 257 3.60 18.12 26.47
CA LYS A 257 5.03 18.42 26.50
C LYS A 257 5.41 19.39 25.37
N MET A 258 5.02 19.09 24.11
CA MET A 258 5.36 19.92 22.95
C MET A 258 4.78 21.34 23.08
N ILE A 259 3.56 21.46 23.57
CA ILE A 259 2.93 22.75 23.80
C ILE A 259 3.66 23.52 24.92
N ALA A 260 3.96 22.86 26.02
CA ALA A 260 4.66 23.46 27.14
C ALA A 260 6.06 23.96 26.73
N GLU A 261 6.82 23.16 26.01
CA GLU A 261 8.16 23.53 25.52
C GLU A 261 8.13 24.68 24.50
N ARG A 262 7.12 24.72 23.63
CA ARG A 262 7.06 25.68 22.53
C ARG A 262 6.44 27.04 22.91
N PHE A 263 5.46 27.02 23.80
CA PHE A 263 4.64 28.21 24.10
C PHE A 263 4.69 28.68 25.54
N LEU A 264 5.10 27.82 26.46
CA LEU A 264 5.16 28.11 27.88
C LEU A 264 6.61 28.05 28.36
N ALA A 265 7.38 29.10 28.11
CA ALA A 265 8.81 29.16 28.42
C ALA A 265 9.09 28.70 29.87
N GLY A 266 9.73 27.55 30.05
CA GLY A 266 10.08 26.96 31.33
C GLY A 266 9.10 25.96 31.90
N ALA A 267 7.99 25.67 31.23
CA ALA A 267 7.04 24.66 31.68
C ALA A 267 7.54 23.23 31.39
N VAL A 268 7.74 22.60 32.47
CA VAL A 268 7.80 21.19 32.81
C VAL A 268 8.06 20.22 31.66
N LYS A 269 9.31 19.84 31.53
CA LYS A 269 9.66 18.51 30.99
C LYS A 269 9.07 17.45 31.95
N ASN A 270 8.14 16.64 31.49
CA ASN A 270 7.64 15.56 32.30
C ASN A 270 8.12 14.18 31.78
N PRO A 271 9.43 13.85 31.91
CA PRO A 271 9.96 12.59 31.43
C PRO A 271 9.34 11.37 32.15
N GLN A 272 8.84 11.58 33.37
CA GLN A 272 8.17 10.54 34.14
C GLN A 272 6.82 10.15 33.54
N GLU A 273 6.04 11.12 33.07
CA GLU A 273 4.76 10.87 32.41
C GLU A 273 4.95 10.15 31.07
N ILE A 274 5.95 10.54 30.28
CA ILE A 274 6.32 9.82 29.05
C ILE A 274 6.76 8.42 29.36
N ALA A 275 7.62 8.21 30.36
CA ALA A 275 8.06 6.89 30.76
C ALA A 275 6.92 6.00 31.25
N ALA A 276 5.98 6.55 32.01
CA ALA A 276 4.77 5.84 32.43
C ALA A 276 3.88 5.44 31.25
N GLY A 277 3.71 6.36 30.27
CA GLY A 277 2.97 6.07 29.04
C GLY A 277 3.62 4.96 28.20
N VAL A 278 4.96 4.99 28.05
CA VAL A 278 5.72 3.93 27.37
C VAL A 278 5.54 2.59 28.07
N GLN A 279 5.64 2.58 29.40
CA GLN A 279 5.43 1.38 30.19
C GLN A 279 4.01 0.82 30.05
N ALA A 280 2.99 1.68 30.15
CA ALA A 280 1.59 1.30 29.98
C ALA A 280 1.30 0.74 28.58
N MET A 281 1.91 1.33 27.53
CA MET A 281 1.81 0.78 26.19
C MET A 281 2.48 -0.59 26.06
N ALA A 282 3.69 -0.75 26.62
CA ALA A 282 4.38 -2.02 26.58
C ALA A 282 3.57 -3.13 27.27
N GLU A 283 3.00 -2.84 28.41
CA GLU A 283 2.12 -3.75 29.16
C GLU A 283 0.84 -4.08 28.36
N ASN A 284 0.19 -3.09 27.78
CA ASN A 284 -1.04 -3.28 27.00
C ASN A 284 -0.83 -4.21 25.78
N TYR A 285 0.33 -4.14 25.16
CA TYR A 285 0.66 -5.01 24.01
C TYR A 285 1.43 -6.28 24.40
N GLY A 286 1.58 -6.56 25.69
CA GLY A 286 2.30 -7.73 26.17
C GLY A 286 3.80 -7.71 25.87
N LEU A 287 4.39 -6.53 25.69
CA LEU A 287 5.79 -6.36 25.38
C LEU A 287 6.62 -6.39 26.66
N GLN A 288 7.60 -7.31 26.73
CA GLN A 288 8.60 -7.27 27.80
C GLN A 288 9.69 -6.26 27.43
N MET A 289 9.65 -5.09 28.07
CA MET A 289 10.66 -4.06 27.90
C MET A 289 11.58 -4.02 29.14
N ASN A 290 12.88 -4.07 28.90
CA ASN A 290 13.84 -3.78 29.96
C ASN A 290 14.02 -2.27 30.15
N LYS A 291 14.72 -1.85 31.24
CA LYS A 291 14.95 -0.44 31.53
C LYS A 291 15.71 0.31 30.41
N GLU A 292 16.62 -0.35 29.73
CA GLU A 292 17.38 0.24 28.64
C GLU A 292 16.52 0.46 27.39
N ASP A 293 15.64 -0.49 27.04
CA ASP A 293 14.72 -0.34 25.92
C ASP A 293 13.69 0.76 26.19
N MET A 294 13.18 0.82 27.43
CA MET A 294 12.28 1.92 27.82
C MET A 294 13.00 3.28 27.75
N LYS A 295 14.26 3.37 28.22
CA LYS A 295 15.05 4.57 28.11
C LYS A 295 15.25 5.02 26.67
N ARG A 296 15.63 4.10 25.77
CA ARG A 296 15.74 4.39 24.31
C ARG A 296 14.45 4.88 23.72
N LYS A 297 13.30 4.27 24.05
CA LYS A 297 11.98 4.71 23.59
C LYS A 297 11.63 6.11 24.09
N VAL A 298 11.87 6.38 25.37
CA VAL A 298 11.64 7.73 25.94
C VAL A 298 12.56 8.76 25.28
N GLU A 299 13.82 8.41 24.99
CA GLU A 299 14.76 9.29 24.29
C GLU A 299 14.31 9.58 22.84
N ALA A 300 13.80 8.57 22.13
CA ALA A 300 13.26 8.72 20.78
C ALA A 300 12.00 9.61 20.70
N LEU A 301 11.30 9.78 21.84
CA LEU A 301 10.11 10.61 21.95
C LEU A 301 10.42 12.02 22.53
N LYS A 302 11.68 12.35 22.77
CA LYS A 302 12.13 13.70 23.17
C LYS A 302 12.36 14.56 21.92
#